data_6b47dd9c6290481320c790862c213e22
#
_entry.id   6b47dd9c6290481320c790862c213e22
#
_cell.length_a   1.000
_cell.length_b   1.000
_cell.length_c   1.000
_cell.angle_alpha   90.00
_cell.angle_beta   90.00
_cell.angle_gamma   90.00
#
_symmetry.space_group_name_H-M   'P 1'
#
loop_
_entity.id
_entity.type
_entity.pdbx_description
1 polymer ?
#
loop_
_entity_poly.entity_id
_entity_poly.type
_entity_poly.pdbx_seq_one_letter_code
_entity_poly.pdbx_strand_id
1 'polypeptide(L)'
;MAAETDHRFDTRIKHKADIQFENYFSGTYYKARMYNYSLGGMYFETDYAPLPGTEIYIGIKNSPYDAGADIYRARVRWRKQLLPGASAFQYGVGVKYYPPEIP
;
A
#
# COMPACT_ATOMS: atom_id res chain seq x y z
N MET A 1 13.81 -16.65 -21.41
CA MET A 1 13.45 -16.45 -20.72
C MET A 1 12.19 -16.09 -20.36
N ALA A 2 11.48 -16.83 -20.21
CA ALA A 2 10.12 -16.64 -19.98
C ALA A 2 9.82 -16.07 -18.67
N ALA A 3 10.76 -16.14 -17.81
CA ALA A 3 10.47 -15.75 -16.45
C ALA A 3 10.08 -14.31 -16.33
N GLU A 4 10.53 -13.52 -17.23
CA GLU A 4 10.25 -12.15 -17.09
C GLU A 4 8.84 -11.79 -17.31
N THR A 5 8.13 -12.58 -18.01
CA THR A 5 6.77 -12.22 -18.33
C THR A 5 5.86 -12.33 -17.12
N ASP A 6 6.29 -13.11 -16.14
CA ASP A 6 5.42 -13.34 -15.01
C ASP A 6 5.32 -12.19 -14.07
N HIS A 7 6.15 -11.21 -14.23
CA HIS A 7 6.22 -10.12 -13.28
C HIS A 7 5.64 -8.83 -13.78
N ARG A 8 4.90 -8.89 -14.85
CA ARG A 8 4.35 -7.66 -15.40
C ARG A 8 3.36 -7.00 -14.50
N PHE A 9 2.59 -7.80 -13.76
CA PHE A 9 1.66 -7.22 -12.83
C PHE A 9 2.36 -6.57 -11.69
N ASP A 10 3.57 -7.02 -11.41
CA ASP A 10 4.29 -6.55 -10.24
C ASP A 10 5.29 -5.48 -10.55
N THR A 11 5.25 -4.94 -11.75
CA THR A 11 6.12 -3.83 -12.08
C THR A 11 5.81 -2.68 -11.14
N ARG A 12 6.81 -2.29 -10.38
CA ARG A 12 6.67 -1.22 -9.40
C ARG A 12 6.98 0.11 -10.03
N ILE A 13 6.12 1.06 -9.78
CA ILE A 13 6.29 2.43 -10.25
C ILE A 13 6.56 3.29 -9.04
N LYS A 14 7.64 4.04 -9.09
CA LYS A 14 7.99 4.95 -8.00
C LYS A 14 7.09 6.17 -8.06
N HIS A 15 6.45 6.45 -6.95
CA HIS A 15 5.56 7.60 -6.89
C HIS A 15 5.29 7.92 -5.43
N LYS A 16 5.82 9.04 -4.97
CA LYS A 16 5.61 9.46 -3.59
C LYS A 16 4.30 10.20 -3.46
N ALA A 17 3.52 9.82 -2.49
CA ALA A 17 2.27 10.52 -2.23
C ALA A 17 1.89 10.33 -0.77
N ASP A 18 1.33 11.38 -0.19
CA ASP A 18 0.77 11.25 1.15
C ASP A 18 -0.52 10.48 1.04
N ILE A 19 -0.66 9.50 1.91
CA ILE A 19 -1.84 8.68 1.95
C ILE A 19 -2.31 8.57 3.39
N GLN A 20 -3.47 7.99 3.54
CA GLN A 20 -4.03 7.73 4.84
C GLN A 20 -4.67 6.35 4.76
N PHE A 21 -4.52 5.57 5.80
CA PHE A 21 -5.18 4.27 5.78
C PHE A 21 -6.00 4.09 7.05
N GLU A 22 -7.04 3.27 6.92
CA GLU A 22 -7.95 3.00 7.99
C GLU A 22 -7.90 1.51 8.28
N ASN A 23 -7.74 1.16 9.55
CA ASN A 23 -7.86 -0.23 9.97
C ASN A 23 -9.32 -0.62 9.88
N TYR A 24 -9.62 -1.68 9.15
CA TYR A 24 -10.99 -2.07 8.90
C TYR A 24 -11.78 -2.32 10.18
N PHE A 25 -11.15 -2.95 11.14
CA PHE A 25 -11.87 -3.32 12.35
C PHE A 25 -12.04 -2.18 13.33
N SER A 26 -11.05 -1.33 13.47
CA SER A 26 -11.11 -0.28 14.48
C SER A 26 -11.63 1.04 13.95
N GLY A 27 -11.59 1.24 12.64
CA GLY A 27 -11.97 2.51 12.05
C GLY A 27 -11.00 3.64 12.34
N THR A 28 -9.83 3.32 12.86
CA THR A 28 -8.84 4.35 13.17
C THR A 28 -8.01 4.67 11.94
N TYR A 29 -7.78 5.95 11.72
CA TYR A 29 -7.02 6.43 10.57
C TYR A 29 -5.59 6.72 10.95
N TYR A 30 -4.68 6.42 10.03
CA TYR A 30 -3.25 6.66 10.23
C TYR A 30 -2.67 7.31 9.00
N LYS A 31 -1.70 8.19 9.21
CA LYS A 31 -0.99 8.83 8.11
C LYS A 31 0.15 7.93 7.63
N ALA A 32 0.40 7.99 6.35
CA ALA A 32 1.47 7.21 5.74
C ALA A 32 1.96 7.92 4.49
N ARG A 33 3.04 7.41 3.92
CA ARG A 33 3.54 7.91 2.65
C ARG A 33 3.82 6.75 1.72
N MET A 34 3.18 6.77 0.58
CA MET A 34 3.41 5.79 -0.47
C MET A 34 4.73 6.09 -1.17
N TYR A 35 5.50 5.06 -1.48
CA TYR A 35 6.75 5.22 -2.22
C TYR A 35 6.73 4.51 -3.56
N ASN A 36 5.97 3.46 -3.68
CA ASN A 36 5.81 2.80 -4.96
C ASN A 36 4.52 1.99 -4.96
N TYR A 37 4.06 1.68 -6.14
CA TYR A 37 2.84 0.93 -6.32
C TYR A 37 2.93 0.09 -7.59
N SER A 38 2.02 -0.87 -7.70
CA SER A 38 1.82 -1.65 -8.91
C SER A 38 0.32 -1.89 -9.03
N LEU A 39 -0.08 -2.63 -10.05
CA LEU A 39 -1.49 -2.98 -10.18
C LEU A 39 -1.95 -3.86 -9.03
N GLY A 40 -1.03 -4.59 -8.43
CA GLY A 40 -1.40 -5.54 -7.38
C GLY A 40 -1.25 -5.04 -5.97
N GLY A 41 -0.58 -3.93 -5.74
CA GLY A 41 -0.37 -3.48 -4.38
C GLY A 41 0.49 -2.25 -4.27
N MET A 42 0.97 -1.99 -3.06
CA MET A 42 1.65 -0.76 -2.74
C MET A 42 2.66 -0.99 -1.63
N TYR A 43 3.71 -0.18 -1.61
CA TYR A 43 4.60 -0.06 -0.46
C TYR A 43 4.45 1.32 0.12
N PHE A 44 4.24 1.40 1.42
CA PHE A 44 4.19 2.69 2.09
C PHE A 44 4.93 2.62 3.42
N GLU A 45 5.21 3.79 3.98
CA GLU A 45 5.86 3.89 5.29
C GLU A 45 4.96 4.67 6.23
N THR A 46 4.97 4.27 7.50
CA THR A 46 4.07 4.80 8.51
C THR A 46 4.67 4.59 9.88
N ASP A 47 4.15 5.30 10.87
CA ASP A 47 4.54 5.08 12.25
C ASP A 47 3.73 3.99 12.94
N TYR A 48 2.65 3.54 12.33
CA TYR A 48 1.87 2.43 12.85
C TYR A 48 1.76 1.37 11.77
N ALA A 49 2.26 0.18 12.03
CA ALA A 49 2.25 -0.89 11.05
C ALA A 49 1.32 -2.00 11.50
N PRO A 50 0.20 -2.18 10.80
CA PRO A 50 -0.70 -3.28 11.13
C PRO A 50 -0.01 -4.62 10.90
N LEU A 51 -0.45 -5.63 11.61
CA LEU A 51 0.10 -6.97 11.44
C LEU A 51 -0.25 -7.54 10.07
N PRO A 52 0.60 -8.43 9.54
CA PRO A 52 0.25 -9.13 8.30
C PRO A 52 -1.10 -9.81 8.42
N GLY A 53 -1.87 -9.76 7.36
CA GLY A 53 -3.22 -10.29 7.34
C GLY A 53 -4.29 -9.28 7.65
N THR A 54 -3.92 -8.12 8.18
CA THR A 54 -4.89 -7.08 8.52
C THR A 54 -5.47 -6.47 7.25
N GLU A 55 -6.77 -6.29 7.26
CA GLU A 55 -7.45 -5.61 6.17
C GLU A 55 -7.50 -4.11 6.43
N ILE A 56 -7.14 -3.33 5.43
CA ILE A 56 -7.14 -1.87 5.55
C ILE A 56 -7.76 -1.24 4.31
N TYR A 57 -8.22 -0.01 4.47
CA TYR A 57 -8.64 0.83 3.36
C TYR A 57 -7.65 1.96 3.21
N ILE A 58 -7.17 2.18 2.00
CA ILE A 58 -6.16 3.20 1.73
C ILE A 58 -6.79 4.30 0.91
N GLY A 59 -6.72 5.52 1.42
CA GLY A 59 -7.15 6.70 0.69
C GLY A 59 -5.95 7.40 0.09
N ILE A 60 -5.97 7.61 -1.20
CA ILE A 60 -4.89 8.28 -1.91
C ILE A 60 -5.43 9.57 -2.50
N LYS A 61 -4.80 10.66 -2.10
CA LYS A 61 -5.13 11.93 -2.68
C LYS A 61 -4.46 11.98 -4.05
N ASN A 62 -5.17 12.34 -5.07
CA ASN A 62 -4.63 12.39 -6.43
C ASN A 62 -4.11 11.02 -6.85
N SER A 63 -5.00 10.05 -6.84
CA SER A 63 -4.64 8.68 -7.17
C SER A 63 -3.88 8.60 -8.50
N PRO A 64 -2.81 7.82 -8.57
CA PRO A 64 -2.11 7.62 -9.83
C PRO A 64 -2.94 6.81 -10.82
N TYR A 65 -3.95 6.11 -10.35
CA TYR A 65 -4.87 5.41 -11.23
C TYR A 65 -6.02 6.36 -11.48
N ASP A 66 -6.28 6.65 -12.68
CA ASP A 66 -7.25 7.51 -13.07
C ASP A 66 -8.62 7.19 -12.59
N ALA A 67 -9.59 7.73 -13.05
CA ALA A 67 -10.98 7.38 -12.82
C ALA A 67 -11.47 7.54 -11.41
N GLY A 68 -10.80 8.25 -10.59
CA GLY A 68 -11.36 8.66 -9.33
C GLY A 68 -11.51 7.59 -8.30
N ALA A 69 -10.80 6.50 -8.43
CA ALA A 69 -10.79 5.54 -7.36
C ALA A 69 -9.85 6.07 -6.29
N ASP A 70 -10.43 6.65 -5.28
CA ASP A 70 -9.65 7.24 -4.21
C ASP A 70 -9.41 6.32 -3.05
N ILE A 71 -10.09 5.20 -2.99
CA ILE A 71 -10.02 4.28 -1.86
C ILE A 71 -9.73 2.88 -2.38
N TYR A 72 -8.73 2.26 -1.80
CA TYR A 72 -8.33 0.91 -2.17
C TYR A 72 -8.43 0.00 -0.96
N ARG A 73 -9.08 -1.14 -1.14
CA ARG A 73 -9.15 -2.16 -0.11
C ARG A 73 -7.94 -3.06 -0.27
N ALA A 74 -7.22 -3.30 0.81
CA ALA A 74 -5.99 -4.04 0.73
C ALA A 74 -5.78 -4.88 1.97
N ARG A 75 -4.86 -5.84 1.86
CA ARG A 75 -4.45 -6.67 2.98
C ARG A 75 -2.95 -6.50 3.16
N VAL A 76 -2.53 -6.31 4.41
CA VAL A 76 -1.12 -6.22 4.75
C VAL A 76 -0.47 -7.59 4.52
N ARG A 77 0.60 -7.61 3.72
CA ARG A 77 1.32 -8.83 3.43
C ARG A 77 2.54 -8.97 4.32
N TRP A 78 3.21 -7.87 4.58
CA TRP A 78 4.40 -7.87 5.42
C TRP A 78 4.63 -6.46 5.97
N ARG A 79 5.42 -6.41 7.02
CA ARG A 79 5.87 -5.15 7.58
C ARG A 79 7.30 -5.34 8.05
N LYS A 80 8.04 -4.24 8.14
CA LYS A 80 9.39 -4.28 8.67
C LYS A 80 9.66 -3.00 9.43
N GLN A 81 10.49 -3.10 10.45
CA GLN A 81 10.95 -1.92 11.16
C GLN A 81 12.08 -1.29 10.37
N LEU A 82 12.02 0.01 10.20
CA LEU A 82 13.03 0.74 9.47
C LEU A 82 14.13 1.16 10.43
N LEU A 83 15.35 1.29 9.90
CA LEU A 83 16.46 1.74 10.71
C LEU A 83 16.24 3.19 11.11
N PRO A 84 16.66 3.57 12.33
CA PRO A 84 16.54 4.95 12.75
C PRO A 84 17.26 5.87 11.78
N GLY A 85 16.60 6.94 11.37
CA GLY A 85 17.18 7.90 10.45
C GLY A 85 17.06 7.54 8.99
N ALA A 86 16.62 6.32 8.66
CA ALA A 86 16.48 5.92 7.26
C ALA A 86 15.23 6.50 6.61
N SER A 87 14.28 6.91 7.43
CA SER A 87 13.01 7.44 6.94
C SER A 87 12.43 8.33 8.00
N ALA A 88 11.45 9.14 7.60
CA ALA A 88 10.67 9.92 8.56
C ALA A 88 9.73 9.02 9.36
N PHE A 89 9.55 7.78 8.95
CA PHE A 89 8.62 6.84 9.58
C PHE A 89 9.37 5.66 10.14
N GLN A 90 8.70 4.92 11.03
CA GLN A 90 9.31 3.81 11.73
C GLN A 90 9.17 2.47 11.03
N TYR A 91 8.16 2.31 10.18
CA TYR A 91 7.86 1.02 9.57
C TYR A 91 7.62 1.13 8.08
N GLY A 92 8.02 0.08 7.37
CA GLY A 92 7.63 -0.12 5.99
C GLY A 92 6.57 -1.20 5.92
N VAL A 93 5.59 -1.03 5.04
CA VAL A 93 4.45 -1.94 4.93
C VAL A 93 4.20 -2.25 3.47
N GLY A 94 4.10 -3.52 3.16
CA GLY A 94 3.72 -3.98 1.83
C GLY A 94 2.32 -4.54 1.88
N VAL A 95 1.48 -4.11 0.94
CA VAL A 95 0.10 -4.55 0.90
C VAL A 95 -0.24 -5.08 -0.48
N LYS A 96 -1.27 -5.91 -0.53
CA LYS A 96 -1.84 -6.40 -1.77
C LYS A 96 -3.28 -5.96 -1.83
N TYR A 97 -3.69 -5.41 -2.96
CA TYR A 97 -5.08 -5.00 -3.13
C TYR A 97 -5.97 -6.21 -3.28
N TYR A 98 -7.18 -6.08 -2.80
CA TYR A 98 -8.19 -7.08 -3.12
C TYR A 98 -8.57 -6.94 -4.58
N PRO A 99 -8.80 -8.04 -5.26
CA PRO A 99 -9.27 -7.95 -6.64
C PRO A 99 -10.61 -7.25 -6.68
N PRO A 100 -10.89 -6.50 -7.74
CA PRO A 100 -12.20 -5.91 -7.88
C PRO A 100 -13.24 -7.01 -7.95
N GLU A 101 -14.40 -6.72 -7.40
CA GLU A 101 -15.49 -7.66 -7.47
C GLU A 101 -16.01 -7.70 -8.88
N ILE A 102 -16.30 -8.89 -9.33
CA ILE A 102 -16.83 -9.06 -10.66
C ILE A 102 -18.30 -9.40 -10.53
N PRO A 103 -19.16 -8.58 -11.07
CA PRO A 103 -20.59 -8.83 -10.96
C PRO A 103 -21.03 -10.13 -11.63
#